data_03a0f39829882a479332a9efeccc5bc6
#
_entry.id   03a0f39829882a479332a9efeccc5bc6
#
_cell.length_a   1.000
_cell.length_b   1.000
_cell.length_c   1.000
_cell.angle_alpha   90.00
_cell.angle_beta   90.00
_cell.angle_gamma   90.00
#
_symmetry.space_group_name_H-M   'P 1'
#
loop_
_entity.id
_entity.type
_entity.pdbx_description
1 polymer ?
#
loop_
_entity_poly.entity_id
_entity_poly.type
_entity_poly.pdbx_seq_one_letter_code
_entity_poly.pdbx_strand_id
1 'polypeptide(L)'
;MTFSRLLNYKYSDTLKKMDPDHLVALVTEVIPNYSCLVFCPSKKNCENVAEMICKFLSKEYLKHKEKEKCEMIKNLKNIGNGNLCPVLKRTIPFGVAYHHSGLTSDERKLLEEAYSTGVLCLFTCTSTLAAGVNLPARRVILRAPYVAKEFLKRNQYKQMIGRAGRAGIDTIGESILILQEKDKQQVLELITKPLENCYSHLVQEFTKGIQTLFLSLIGLKIATNLDDICHFMNGTFFGVQQKILLKEKSLWEITVESLRYLTEKGLLQKDTIYKSEEEVQYNFHITKLGRASFKGTIDLAYCDILYRDLKKGLEGLVLESLLHLIYLTTPYDLVSQCNPDWMIYFRQFSQLSPAEQNVAAILGVSESFIGKKASGQAIRKKVDKDVVNRLYLSFVLYTLLKETNIWTVSEKFNMPRGYIQNLLTGAASFSSCVLHFCEELEEFWVYRALLVELTKKLTYCVKAELIPLMEVTGVLEGRAKQLYSAGYKSLMHLANANPEVLVRTIDHLSRRQAKQIVSSAKMLLHEKAEALQEEVEELLRLPSDLPGAVASSTDKA
;
A
#
# COMPACT_ATOMS: atom_id res chain seq x y z
N MET A 1 -27.93 10.06 -23.23
CA MET A 1 -28.99 9.26 -23.83
C MET A 1 -28.70 7.80 -23.54
N THR A 2 -29.61 7.05 -22.94
CA THR A 2 -29.45 5.65 -22.58
C THR A 2 -30.43 4.81 -23.39
N PHE A 3 -29.97 3.76 -24.01
CA PHE A 3 -30.80 2.82 -24.77
C PHE A 3 -30.30 1.38 -24.57
N SER A 4 -31.18 0.42 -24.80
CA SER A 4 -30.90 -1.00 -24.72
C SER A 4 -30.89 -1.63 -26.12
N ARG A 5 -29.91 -2.48 -26.39
CA ARG A 5 -29.90 -3.26 -27.64
C ARG A 5 -29.47 -4.71 -27.35
N LEU A 6 -29.96 -5.63 -28.16
CA LEU A 6 -29.48 -7.01 -28.16
C LEU A 6 -28.17 -7.08 -28.96
N LEU A 7 -27.13 -7.68 -28.40
CA LEU A 7 -25.89 -7.95 -29.12
C LEU A 7 -26.08 -9.17 -30.03
N ASN A 8 -25.93 -8.97 -31.31
CA ASN A 8 -26.10 -10.03 -32.32
C ASN A 8 -25.09 -9.88 -33.47
N TYR A 9 -23.80 -10.03 -33.13
CA TYR A 9 -22.74 -10.05 -34.12
C TYR A 9 -22.63 -11.42 -34.74
N LYS A 10 -22.29 -11.46 -36.04
CA LYS A 10 -22.05 -12.73 -36.75
C LYS A 10 -20.69 -13.29 -36.34
N TYR A 11 -20.70 -14.32 -35.54
CA TYR A 11 -19.52 -15.02 -35.05
C TYR A 11 -19.42 -16.44 -35.64
N SER A 12 -18.19 -16.92 -35.80
CA SER A 12 -17.93 -18.36 -36.00
C SER A 12 -18.31 -19.14 -34.74
N ASP A 13 -18.54 -20.43 -34.86
CA ASP A 13 -18.89 -21.28 -33.71
C ASP A 13 -17.82 -21.28 -32.62
N THR A 14 -16.55 -21.21 -33.02
CA THR A 14 -15.42 -21.10 -32.10
C THR A 14 -15.45 -19.79 -31.34
N LEU A 15 -15.67 -18.66 -32.01
CA LEU A 15 -15.72 -17.34 -31.40
C LEU A 15 -16.94 -17.17 -30.49
N LYS A 16 -18.09 -17.75 -30.86
CA LYS A 16 -19.29 -17.76 -29.98
C LYS A 16 -19.04 -18.45 -28.67
N LYS A 17 -18.28 -19.55 -28.66
CA LYS A 17 -17.93 -20.27 -27.43
C LYS A 17 -16.93 -19.51 -26.56
N MET A 18 -15.97 -18.85 -27.18
CA MET A 18 -14.89 -18.16 -26.49
C MET A 18 -15.28 -16.75 -26.03
N ASP A 19 -16.13 -16.07 -26.79
CA ASP A 19 -16.58 -14.70 -26.55
C ASP A 19 -18.11 -14.59 -26.64
N PRO A 20 -18.86 -15.19 -25.70
CA PRO A 20 -20.32 -15.13 -25.69
C PRO A 20 -20.87 -13.72 -25.46
N ASP A 21 -20.06 -12.82 -24.86
CA ASP A 21 -20.41 -11.45 -24.53
C ASP A 21 -20.17 -10.47 -25.69
N HIS A 22 -19.68 -10.94 -26.83
CA HIS A 22 -19.34 -10.13 -27.99
C HIS A 22 -18.31 -9.01 -27.74
N LEU A 23 -17.40 -9.21 -26.78
CA LEU A 23 -16.36 -8.23 -26.43
C LEU A 23 -15.43 -7.92 -27.59
N VAL A 24 -15.00 -8.95 -28.34
CA VAL A 24 -14.10 -8.77 -29.49
C VAL A 24 -14.72 -7.83 -30.52
N ALA A 25 -15.98 -8.01 -30.85
CA ALA A 25 -16.68 -7.14 -31.79
C ALA A 25 -16.81 -5.70 -31.27
N LEU A 26 -17.21 -5.53 -30.00
CA LEU A 26 -17.34 -4.22 -29.37
C LEU A 26 -16.02 -3.46 -29.28
N VAL A 27 -14.93 -4.17 -29.03
CA VAL A 27 -13.58 -3.61 -28.94
C VAL A 27 -13.04 -3.23 -30.32
N THR A 28 -13.18 -4.10 -31.31
CA THR A 28 -12.65 -3.88 -32.66
C THR A 28 -13.35 -2.75 -33.43
N GLU A 29 -14.53 -2.36 -33.01
CA GLU A 29 -15.20 -1.13 -33.53
C GLU A 29 -14.43 0.15 -33.20
N VAL A 30 -13.58 0.14 -32.18
CA VAL A 30 -12.94 1.34 -31.60
C VAL A 30 -11.44 1.35 -31.78
N ILE A 31 -10.76 0.22 -31.49
CA ILE A 31 -9.30 0.13 -31.57
C ILE A 31 -8.84 -0.18 -33.03
N PRO A 32 -7.65 0.24 -33.47
CA PRO A 32 -6.62 0.99 -32.72
C PRO A 32 -6.78 2.53 -32.80
N ASN A 33 -7.75 3.01 -33.54
CA ASN A 33 -7.93 4.46 -33.80
C ASN A 33 -8.26 5.25 -32.53
N TYR A 34 -8.99 4.61 -31.61
CA TYR A 34 -9.38 5.17 -30.33
C TYR A 34 -9.05 4.20 -29.20
N SER A 35 -9.05 4.70 -27.99
CA SER A 35 -8.81 3.90 -26.78
C SER A 35 -10.10 3.28 -26.23
N CYS A 36 -9.95 2.10 -25.62
CA CYS A 36 -11.03 1.36 -25.00
C CYS A 36 -10.63 0.84 -23.62
N LEU A 37 -11.55 0.88 -22.67
CA LEU A 37 -11.42 0.24 -21.36
C LEU A 37 -12.49 -0.85 -21.24
N VAL A 38 -12.09 -2.03 -20.77
CA VAL A 38 -13.00 -3.12 -20.43
C VAL A 38 -12.87 -3.41 -18.94
N PHE A 39 -13.89 -3.07 -18.15
CA PHE A 39 -13.93 -3.39 -16.74
C PHE A 39 -14.41 -4.82 -16.53
N CYS A 40 -13.59 -5.60 -15.83
CA CYS A 40 -13.82 -7.00 -15.52
C CYS A 40 -14.07 -7.20 -14.01
N PRO A 41 -14.87 -8.20 -13.62
CA PRO A 41 -15.22 -8.43 -12.22
C PRO A 41 -14.05 -8.84 -11.31
N SER A 42 -13.01 -9.47 -11.84
CA SER A 42 -11.88 -9.98 -11.06
C SER A 42 -10.54 -9.81 -11.81
N LYS A 43 -9.46 -9.86 -11.06
CA LYS A 43 -8.09 -9.79 -11.59
C LYS A 43 -7.81 -10.87 -12.63
N LYS A 44 -8.17 -12.11 -12.32
CA LYS A 44 -7.96 -13.24 -13.25
C LYS A 44 -8.80 -13.10 -14.51
N ASN A 45 -9.99 -12.55 -14.37
CA ASN A 45 -10.86 -12.26 -15.52
C ASN A 45 -10.23 -11.22 -16.46
N CYS A 46 -9.57 -10.18 -15.92
CA CYS A 46 -8.83 -9.21 -16.74
C CYS A 46 -7.78 -9.88 -17.62
N GLU A 47 -6.98 -10.76 -17.05
CA GLU A 47 -5.92 -11.47 -17.76
C GLU A 47 -6.48 -12.38 -18.85
N ASN A 48 -7.51 -13.15 -18.51
CA ASN A 48 -8.15 -14.08 -19.43
C ASN A 48 -8.83 -13.36 -20.60
N VAL A 49 -9.51 -12.25 -20.32
CA VAL A 49 -10.17 -11.44 -21.36
C VAL A 49 -9.15 -10.80 -22.30
N ALA A 50 -8.05 -10.27 -21.77
CA ALA A 50 -6.97 -9.71 -22.60
C ALA A 50 -6.40 -10.76 -23.56
N GLU A 51 -6.09 -11.95 -23.07
CA GLU A 51 -5.61 -13.05 -23.91
C GLU A 51 -6.64 -13.52 -24.92
N MET A 52 -7.89 -13.66 -24.52
CA MET A 52 -8.99 -14.06 -25.40
C MET A 52 -9.15 -13.08 -26.56
N ILE A 53 -9.19 -11.79 -26.28
CA ILE A 53 -9.31 -10.76 -27.32
C ILE A 53 -8.15 -10.84 -28.29
N CYS A 54 -6.91 -10.98 -27.82
CA CYS A 54 -5.72 -11.06 -28.67
C CYS A 54 -5.71 -12.28 -29.60
N LYS A 55 -6.34 -13.39 -29.22
CA LYS A 55 -6.46 -14.57 -30.10
C LYS A 55 -7.27 -14.30 -31.35
N PHE A 56 -8.21 -13.37 -31.29
CA PHE A 56 -9.14 -13.08 -32.40
C PHE A 56 -8.85 -11.75 -33.08
N LEU A 57 -7.85 -10.99 -32.66
CA LEU A 57 -7.40 -9.80 -33.35
C LEU A 57 -6.60 -10.16 -34.59
N SER A 58 -6.78 -9.38 -35.67
CA SER A 58 -6.00 -9.58 -36.90
C SER A 58 -4.53 -9.22 -36.69
N LYS A 59 -3.64 -9.80 -37.49
CA LYS A 59 -2.20 -9.51 -37.47
C LYS A 59 -1.85 -8.05 -37.82
N GLU A 60 -2.77 -7.31 -38.37
CA GLU A 60 -2.58 -5.88 -38.67
C GLU A 60 -2.36 -5.04 -37.42
N TYR A 61 -2.98 -5.41 -36.28
CA TYR A 61 -2.76 -4.76 -34.99
C TYR A 61 -1.31 -4.84 -34.52
N LEU A 62 -0.54 -5.83 -34.94
CA LEU A 62 0.88 -5.98 -34.61
C LEU A 62 1.74 -4.87 -35.23
N LYS A 63 1.33 -4.32 -36.37
CA LYS A 63 2.06 -3.28 -37.09
C LYS A 63 1.89 -1.88 -36.50
N HIS A 64 0.80 -1.66 -35.75
CA HIS A 64 0.51 -0.37 -35.14
C HIS A 64 1.52 -0.09 -34.03
N LYS A 65 2.31 0.99 -34.21
CA LYS A 65 3.36 1.43 -33.25
C LYS A 65 4.27 0.29 -32.78
N GLU A 66 4.72 -0.55 -33.68
CA GLU A 66 5.53 -1.74 -33.36
C GLU A 66 6.83 -1.41 -32.62
N LYS A 67 7.51 -0.33 -33.02
CA LYS A 67 8.77 0.11 -32.39
C LYS A 67 8.56 0.50 -30.94
N GLU A 68 7.54 1.30 -30.67
CA GLU A 68 7.17 1.79 -29.35
C GLU A 68 6.73 0.63 -28.43
N LYS A 69 6.01 -0.36 -28.99
CA LYS A 69 5.64 -1.58 -28.27
C LYS A 69 6.87 -2.42 -27.89
N CYS A 70 7.83 -2.54 -28.79
CA CYS A 70 9.10 -3.24 -28.52
C CYS A 70 9.90 -2.52 -27.42
N GLU A 71 9.96 -1.21 -27.45
CA GLU A 71 10.63 -0.40 -26.41
C GLU A 71 9.94 -0.56 -25.05
N MET A 72 8.62 -0.53 -25.04
CA MET A 72 7.83 -0.76 -23.84
C MET A 72 8.10 -2.14 -23.23
N ILE A 73 8.16 -3.18 -24.03
CA ILE A 73 8.49 -4.55 -23.58
C ILE A 73 9.89 -4.58 -22.96
N LYS A 74 10.87 -3.91 -23.57
CA LYS A 74 12.22 -3.77 -23.00
C LYS A 74 12.21 -3.08 -21.66
N ASN A 75 11.46 -1.99 -21.52
CA ASN A 75 11.34 -1.24 -20.27
C ASN A 75 10.69 -2.09 -19.16
N LEU A 76 9.66 -2.86 -19.48
CA LEU A 76 9.05 -3.81 -18.54
C LEU A 76 10.02 -4.90 -18.10
N LYS A 77 10.81 -5.46 -19.03
CA LYS A 77 11.86 -6.43 -18.69
C LYS A 77 12.94 -5.83 -17.80
N ASN A 78 13.33 -4.58 -18.04
CA ASN A 78 14.32 -3.90 -17.20
C ASN A 78 13.84 -3.73 -15.76
N ILE A 79 12.57 -3.35 -15.56
CA ILE A 79 11.95 -3.27 -14.24
C ILE A 79 11.90 -4.66 -13.57
N GLY A 80 11.60 -5.69 -14.33
CA GLY A 80 11.49 -7.07 -13.86
C GLY A 80 12.81 -7.84 -13.76
N ASN A 81 13.96 -7.18 -13.85
CA ASN A 81 15.28 -7.83 -13.88
C ASN A 81 15.38 -8.94 -14.95
N GLY A 82 14.88 -8.66 -16.15
CA GLY A 82 14.83 -9.59 -17.26
C GLY A 82 13.56 -10.43 -17.34
N ASN A 83 12.69 -10.37 -16.34
CA ASN A 83 11.42 -11.10 -16.32
C ASN A 83 10.28 -10.25 -16.89
N LEU A 84 9.36 -10.88 -17.55
CA LEU A 84 8.15 -10.26 -18.08
C LEU A 84 6.97 -11.21 -17.87
N CYS A 85 5.83 -10.65 -17.45
CA CYS A 85 4.59 -11.40 -17.33
C CYS A 85 4.24 -12.09 -18.68
N PRO A 86 4.02 -13.41 -18.71
CA PRO A 86 3.72 -14.12 -19.94
C PRO A 86 2.47 -13.59 -20.66
N VAL A 87 1.45 -13.18 -19.92
CA VAL A 87 0.22 -12.60 -20.49
C VAL A 87 0.53 -11.28 -21.18
N LEU A 88 1.24 -10.36 -20.53
CA LEU A 88 1.63 -9.08 -21.13
C LEU A 88 2.53 -9.27 -22.35
N LYS A 89 3.44 -10.23 -22.31
CA LYS A 89 4.29 -10.57 -23.46
C LYS A 89 3.48 -10.93 -24.70
N ARG A 90 2.35 -11.62 -24.54
CA ARG A 90 1.46 -12.02 -25.62
C ARG A 90 0.49 -10.92 -26.05
N THR A 91 0.08 -10.04 -25.15
CA THR A 91 -0.98 -9.05 -25.40
C THR A 91 -0.46 -7.69 -25.86
N ILE A 92 0.65 -7.21 -25.33
CA ILE A 92 1.24 -5.91 -25.69
C ILE A 92 1.50 -5.77 -27.20
N PRO A 93 1.99 -6.77 -27.92
CA PRO A 93 2.17 -6.66 -29.38
C PRO A 93 0.89 -6.29 -30.14
N PHE A 94 -0.28 -6.67 -29.63
CA PHE A 94 -1.57 -6.27 -30.19
C PHE A 94 -2.09 -4.91 -29.70
N GLY A 95 -1.35 -4.21 -28.84
CA GLY A 95 -1.79 -2.98 -28.21
C GLY A 95 -2.78 -3.20 -27.05
N VAL A 96 -2.80 -4.37 -26.46
CA VAL A 96 -3.68 -4.80 -25.38
C VAL A 96 -2.86 -5.10 -24.13
N ALA A 97 -3.35 -4.65 -22.98
CA ALA A 97 -2.79 -5.01 -21.69
C ALA A 97 -3.89 -5.14 -20.64
N TYR A 98 -3.61 -5.85 -19.57
CA TYR A 98 -4.45 -5.84 -18.39
C TYR A 98 -3.87 -4.90 -17.32
N HIS A 99 -4.72 -4.35 -16.48
CA HIS A 99 -4.35 -3.44 -15.40
C HIS A 99 -5.13 -3.77 -14.12
N HIS A 100 -4.42 -4.22 -13.11
CA HIS A 100 -4.98 -4.48 -11.78
C HIS A 100 -3.89 -4.44 -10.70
N SER A 101 -4.27 -4.48 -9.44
CA SER A 101 -3.36 -4.35 -8.29
C SER A 101 -2.39 -5.52 -8.10
N GLY A 102 -2.49 -6.60 -8.87
CA GLY A 102 -1.51 -7.70 -8.89
C GLY A 102 -0.21 -7.37 -9.61
N LEU A 103 -0.20 -6.30 -10.40
CA LEU A 103 1.02 -5.72 -10.99
C LEU A 103 1.71 -4.80 -9.99
N THR A 104 3.02 -4.63 -10.12
CA THR A 104 3.75 -3.63 -9.33
C THR A 104 3.38 -2.22 -9.76
N SER A 105 3.66 -1.22 -8.90
CA SER A 105 3.41 0.18 -9.22
C SER A 105 4.19 0.66 -10.44
N ASP A 106 5.41 0.18 -10.64
CA ASP A 106 6.25 0.54 -11.78
C ASP A 106 5.73 -0.07 -13.08
N GLU A 107 5.30 -1.33 -13.05
CA GLU A 107 4.62 -1.98 -14.18
C GLU A 107 3.36 -1.20 -14.57
N ARG A 108 2.53 -0.83 -13.60
CA ARG A 108 1.30 -0.06 -13.86
C ARG A 108 1.59 1.30 -14.46
N LYS A 109 2.59 2.03 -13.96
CA LYS A 109 2.99 3.33 -14.53
C LYS A 109 3.40 3.21 -15.99
N LEU A 110 4.23 2.24 -16.33
CA LEU A 110 4.64 2.04 -17.73
C LEU A 110 3.45 1.71 -18.64
N LEU A 111 2.53 0.86 -18.18
CA LEU A 111 1.32 0.54 -18.93
C LEU A 111 0.42 1.78 -19.11
N GLU A 112 0.26 2.58 -18.07
CA GLU A 112 -0.54 3.81 -18.09
C GLU A 112 0.05 4.86 -19.04
N GLU A 113 1.36 5.05 -19.04
CA GLU A 113 2.06 5.95 -19.98
C GLU A 113 1.88 5.49 -21.43
N ALA A 114 2.04 4.19 -21.69
CA ALA A 114 1.84 3.62 -23.01
C ALA A 114 0.39 3.74 -23.50
N TYR A 115 -0.57 3.61 -22.61
CA TYR A 115 -1.97 3.85 -22.91
C TYR A 115 -2.25 5.33 -23.23
N SER A 116 -1.70 6.24 -22.46
CA SER A 116 -1.88 7.68 -22.66
C SER A 116 -1.30 8.17 -23.99
N THR A 117 -0.21 7.56 -24.44
CA THR A 117 0.45 7.89 -25.73
C THR A 117 -0.13 7.13 -26.92
N GLY A 118 -1.11 6.26 -26.70
CA GLY A 118 -1.76 5.45 -27.75
C GLY A 118 -0.95 4.26 -28.25
N VAL A 119 0.15 3.90 -27.58
CA VAL A 119 0.90 2.66 -27.84
C VAL A 119 0.06 1.44 -27.47
N LEU A 120 -0.61 1.52 -26.32
CA LEU A 120 -1.69 0.61 -25.93
C LEU A 120 -3.03 1.27 -26.24
N CYS A 121 -3.93 0.54 -26.85
CA CYS A 121 -5.26 1.03 -27.19
C CYS A 121 -6.38 0.40 -26.37
N LEU A 122 -6.11 -0.71 -25.69
CA LEU A 122 -7.08 -1.44 -24.87
C LEU A 122 -6.48 -1.82 -23.51
N PHE A 123 -7.20 -1.50 -22.43
CA PHE A 123 -7.01 -2.09 -21.12
C PHE A 123 -8.19 -2.97 -20.73
N THR A 124 -7.90 -4.16 -20.23
CA THR A 124 -8.82 -4.93 -19.41
C THR A 124 -8.43 -4.69 -17.95
N CYS A 125 -9.33 -4.19 -17.14
CA CYS A 125 -9.00 -3.67 -15.82
C CYS A 125 -10.08 -3.99 -14.78
N THR A 126 -9.70 -3.88 -13.52
CA THR A 126 -10.63 -3.94 -12.39
C THR A 126 -11.17 -2.55 -12.04
N SER A 127 -12.20 -2.51 -11.20
CA SER A 127 -12.85 -1.27 -10.75
C SER A 127 -11.89 -0.25 -10.10
N THR A 128 -10.75 -0.68 -9.61
CA THR A 128 -9.74 0.20 -9.00
C THR A 128 -9.18 1.25 -9.95
N LEU A 129 -9.13 0.95 -11.26
CA LEU A 129 -8.70 1.93 -12.26
C LEU A 129 -9.65 3.14 -12.33
N ALA A 130 -10.93 2.94 -12.06
CA ALA A 130 -11.92 4.01 -12.16
C ALA A 130 -11.68 5.15 -11.16
N ALA A 131 -11.15 4.85 -9.97
CA ALA A 131 -10.96 5.82 -8.89
C ALA A 131 -9.55 6.42 -8.81
N GLY A 132 -8.52 5.66 -9.15
CA GLY A 132 -7.13 6.00 -8.84
C GLY A 132 -6.31 6.64 -9.94
N VAL A 133 -6.73 6.54 -11.19
CA VAL A 133 -5.93 6.95 -12.35
C VAL A 133 -6.79 7.73 -13.34
N ASN A 134 -6.26 8.80 -13.89
CA ASN A 134 -6.96 9.59 -14.91
C ASN A 134 -6.65 9.06 -16.32
N LEU A 135 -7.27 7.94 -16.68
CA LEU A 135 -7.15 7.34 -18.01
C LEU A 135 -8.53 7.27 -18.68
N PRO A 136 -8.92 8.30 -19.43
CA PRO A 136 -10.17 8.28 -20.17
C PRO A 136 -10.04 7.43 -21.45
N ALA A 137 -11.19 6.94 -21.92
CA ALA A 137 -11.30 6.16 -23.14
C ALA A 137 -12.45 6.66 -24.01
N ARG A 138 -12.36 6.46 -25.31
CA ARG A 138 -13.48 6.68 -26.24
C ARG A 138 -14.67 5.80 -25.87
N ARG A 139 -14.41 4.53 -25.59
CA ARG A 139 -15.42 3.55 -25.20
C ARG A 139 -15.03 2.86 -23.91
N VAL A 140 -15.96 2.80 -22.97
CA VAL A 140 -15.85 2.06 -21.71
C VAL A 140 -16.87 0.93 -21.74
N ILE A 141 -16.42 -0.29 -21.54
CA ILE A 141 -17.26 -1.49 -21.51
C ILE A 141 -17.19 -2.09 -20.10
N LEU A 142 -18.35 -2.22 -19.44
CA LEU A 142 -18.48 -3.00 -18.23
C LEU A 142 -18.96 -4.39 -18.62
N ARG A 143 -18.10 -5.39 -18.44
CA ARG A 143 -18.38 -6.76 -18.86
C ARG A 143 -19.54 -7.40 -18.12
N ALA A 144 -19.76 -7.01 -16.86
CA ALA A 144 -20.85 -7.49 -16.03
C ALA A 144 -21.23 -6.42 -15.00
N PRO A 145 -22.45 -6.43 -14.46
CA PRO A 145 -22.88 -5.51 -13.42
C PRO A 145 -22.38 -5.93 -12.02
N TYR A 146 -21.17 -6.50 -11.93
CA TYR A 146 -20.59 -7.02 -10.70
C TYR A 146 -19.15 -6.57 -10.49
N VAL A 147 -18.78 -6.36 -9.23
CA VAL A 147 -17.40 -6.26 -8.75
C VAL A 147 -17.16 -7.46 -7.84
N ALA A 148 -16.24 -8.34 -8.22
CA ALA A 148 -16.10 -9.67 -7.61
C ALA A 148 -17.44 -10.43 -7.62
N LYS A 149 -18.05 -10.63 -6.46
CA LYS A 149 -19.35 -11.31 -6.31
C LYS A 149 -20.52 -10.38 -5.99
N GLU A 150 -20.23 -9.10 -5.77
CA GLU A 150 -21.23 -8.11 -5.37
C GLU A 150 -21.75 -7.33 -6.57
N PHE A 151 -23.05 -7.01 -6.56
CA PHE A 151 -23.66 -6.16 -7.55
C PHE A 151 -23.09 -4.73 -7.46
N LEU A 152 -22.90 -4.07 -8.60
CA LEU A 152 -22.35 -2.72 -8.67
C LEU A 152 -23.16 -1.73 -7.81
N LYS A 153 -22.43 -0.95 -7.03
CA LYS A 153 -22.99 0.24 -6.36
C LYS A 153 -23.05 1.40 -7.37
N ARG A 154 -23.99 2.31 -7.17
CA ARG A 154 -24.19 3.42 -8.10
C ARG A 154 -22.97 4.34 -8.22
N ASN A 155 -22.30 4.62 -7.13
CA ASN A 155 -21.05 5.41 -7.16
C ASN A 155 -19.94 4.72 -7.97
N GLN A 156 -19.77 3.41 -7.83
CA GLN A 156 -18.84 2.63 -8.65
C GLN A 156 -19.18 2.69 -10.13
N TYR A 157 -20.46 2.46 -10.46
CA TYR A 157 -20.95 2.57 -11.83
C TYR A 157 -20.66 3.95 -12.43
N LYS A 158 -20.97 5.01 -11.71
CA LYS A 158 -20.74 6.40 -12.16
C LYS A 158 -19.26 6.71 -12.35
N GLN A 159 -18.40 6.23 -11.49
CA GLN A 159 -16.94 6.38 -11.64
C GLN A 159 -16.41 5.65 -12.89
N MET A 160 -16.91 4.43 -13.14
CA MET A 160 -16.51 3.63 -14.31
C MET A 160 -16.94 4.28 -15.62
N ILE A 161 -18.22 4.63 -15.75
CA ILE A 161 -18.74 5.28 -16.97
C ILE A 161 -18.21 6.70 -17.14
N GLY A 162 -17.82 7.36 -16.08
CA GLY A 162 -17.18 8.68 -16.09
C GLY A 162 -15.80 8.70 -16.78
N ARG A 163 -15.25 7.54 -17.11
CA ARG A 163 -14.03 7.41 -17.93
C ARG A 163 -14.31 7.47 -19.43
N ALA A 164 -15.56 7.46 -19.83
CA ALA A 164 -15.94 7.53 -21.24
C ALA A 164 -15.88 8.97 -21.77
N GLY A 165 -15.09 9.17 -22.83
CA GLY A 165 -14.86 10.46 -23.47
C GLY A 165 -13.63 11.20 -22.91
N ARG A 166 -12.79 11.69 -23.83
CA ARG A 166 -11.61 12.49 -23.53
C ARG A 166 -11.87 13.95 -23.85
N ALA A 167 -11.86 14.81 -22.85
CA ALA A 167 -12.07 16.25 -23.04
C ALA A 167 -11.07 16.84 -24.04
N GLY A 168 -11.56 17.54 -25.04
CA GLY A 168 -10.74 18.17 -26.10
C GLY A 168 -10.22 17.21 -27.19
N ILE A 169 -10.47 15.90 -27.08
CA ILE A 169 -9.98 14.88 -28.04
C ILE A 169 -11.16 14.15 -28.67
N ASP A 170 -12.07 13.63 -27.86
CA ASP A 170 -13.21 12.85 -28.35
C ASP A 170 -14.45 13.75 -28.43
N THR A 171 -15.15 13.69 -29.54
CA THR A 171 -16.45 14.37 -29.74
C THR A 171 -17.59 13.67 -29.00
N ILE A 172 -17.45 12.36 -28.80
CA ILE A 172 -18.44 11.49 -28.15
C ILE A 172 -17.71 10.49 -27.28
N GLY A 173 -18.20 10.29 -26.05
CA GLY A 173 -17.82 9.18 -25.18
C GLY A 173 -18.96 8.17 -25.09
N GLU A 174 -18.62 6.88 -25.10
CA GLU A 174 -19.58 5.79 -25.05
C GLU A 174 -19.32 4.90 -23.84
N SER A 175 -20.38 4.48 -23.16
CA SER A 175 -20.31 3.47 -22.11
C SER A 175 -21.30 2.34 -22.43
N ILE A 176 -20.84 1.11 -22.31
CA ILE A 176 -21.63 -0.09 -22.57
C ILE A 176 -21.60 -0.96 -21.33
N LEU A 177 -22.77 -1.30 -20.80
CA LEU A 177 -22.90 -2.30 -19.73
C LEU A 177 -23.50 -3.57 -20.32
N ILE A 178 -22.75 -4.65 -20.31
CA ILE A 178 -23.21 -5.96 -20.75
C ILE A 178 -23.92 -6.63 -19.57
N LEU A 179 -25.12 -7.09 -19.79
CA LEU A 179 -25.94 -7.73 -18.75
C LEU A 179 -26.69 -8.94 -19.29
N GLN A 180 -27.04 -9.85 -18.40
CA GLN A 180 -27.95 -10.95 -18.67
C GLN A 180 -29.38 -10.53 -18.33
N GLU A 181 -30.39 -11.21 -18.90
CA GLU A 181 -31.79 -10.88 -18.68
C GLU A 181 -32.18 -10.86 -17.19
N LYS A 182 -31.59 -11.77 -16.39
CA LYS A 182 -31.80 -11.82 -14.93
C LYS A 182 -31.40 -10.54 -14.19
N ASP A 183 -30.44 -9.78 -14.72
CA ASP A 183 -29.87 -8.60 -14.08
C ASP A 183 -30.57 -7.30 -14.53
N LYS A 184 -31.44 -7.38 -15.51
CA LYS A 184 -32.05 -6.22 -16.16
C LYS A 184 -32.77 -5.27 -15.20
N GLN A 185 -33.57 -5.81 -14.29
CA GLN A 185 -34.33 -5.00 -13.34
C GLN A 185 -33.40 -4.28 -12.36
N GLN A 186 -32.40 -4.97 -11.81
CA GLN A 186 -31.42 -4.36 -10.91
C GLN A 186 -30.58 -3.28 -11.60
N VAL A 187 -30.23 -3.50 -12.86
CA VAL A 187 -29.49 -2.52 -13.67
C VAL A 187 -30.34 -1.29 -13.96
N LEU A 188 -31.63 -1.46 -14.26
CA LEU A 188 -32.54 -0.33 -14.42
C LEU A 188 -32.64 0.53 -13.16
N GLU A 189 -32.73 -0.11 -12.00
CA GLU A 189 -32.66 0.58 -10.70
C GLU A 189 -31.33 1.29 -10.50
N LEU A 190 -30.21 0.64 -10.82
CA LEU A 190 -28.87 1.22 -10.73
C LEU A 190 -28.73 2.50 -11.54
N ILE A 191 -29.29 2.53 -12.76
CA ILE A 191 -29.20 3.67 -13.69
C ILE A 191 -30.14 4.81 -13.27
N THR A 192 -31.34 4.50 -12.78
CA THR A 192 -32.40 5.47 -12.52
C THR A 192 -32.41 6.09 -11.14
N LYS A 193 -31.88 5.38 -10.12
CA LYS A 193 -31.83 5.91 -8.75
C LYS A 193 -30.88 7.10 -8.63
N PRO A 194 -31.18 8.09 -7.78
CA PRO A 194 -30.28 9.19 -7.50
C PRO A 194 -28.99 8.67 -6.81
N LEU A 195 -27.94 9.48 -6.86
CA LEU A 195 -26.71 9.17 -6.12
C LEU A 195 -27.02 9.09 -4.62
N GLU A 196 -26.34 8.18 -3.94
CA GLU A 196 -26.40 8.05 -2.49
C GLU A 196 -25.85 9.31 -1.83
N ASN A 197 -26.43 9.67 -0.68
CA ASN A 197 -25.91 10.77 0.12
C ASN A 197 -24.55 10.40 0.74
N CYS A 198 -23.71 11.40 0.90
CA CYS A 198 -22.47 11.23 1.65
C CYS A 198 -22.75 11.33 3.15
N TYR A 199 -22.29 10.34 3.90
CA TYR A 199 -22.38 10.30 5.36
C TYR A 199 -21.01 10.27 5.98
N SER A 200 -20.89 10.84 7.19
CA SER A 200 -19.67 10.75 7.97
C SER A 200 -19.36 9.28 8.36
N HIS A 201 -18.12 8.90 8.22
CA HIS A 201 -17.64 7.56 8.57
C HIS A 201 -17.23 7.39 10.04
N LEU A 202 -17.33 8.43 10.87
CA LEU A 202 -16.90 8.39 12.27
C LEU A 202 -17.60 7.35 13.13
N VAL A 203 -18.83 6.97 12.78
CA VAL A 203 -19.61 5.94 13.51
C VAL A 203 -19.46 4.53 12.93
N GLN A 204 -18.74 4.36 11.83
CA GLN A 204 -18.50 3.05 11.26
C GLN A 204 -17.54 2.22 12.14
N GLU A 205 -17.57 0.90 11.99
CA GLU A 205 -16.72 -0.02 12.75
C GLU A 205 -16.81 0.22 14.28
N PHE A 206 -18.02 0.24 14.81
CA PHE A 206 -18.26 0.40 16.25
C PHE A 206 -17.70 1.70 16.85
N THR A 207 -17.84 2.80 16.16
CA THR A 207 -17.39 4.13 16.59
C THR A 207 -15.86 4.31 16.67
N LYS A 208 -15.11 3.45 16.00
CA LYS A 208 -13.65 3.49 15.97
C LYS A 208 -13.10 4.85 15.49
N GLY A 209 -13.73 5.46 14.51
CA GLY A 209 -13.36 6.79 14.02
C GLY A 209 -13.47 7.86 15.10
N ILE A 210 -14.55 7.83 15.89
CA ILE A 210 -14.77 8.74 17.01
C ILE A 210 -13.72 8.53 18.11
N GLN A 211 -13.44 7.28 18.47
CA GLN A 211 -12.45 6.94 19.49
C GLN A 211 -11.06 7.41 19.09
N THR A 212 -10.64 7.19 17.85
CA THR A 212 -9.36 7.66 17.32
C THR A 212 -9.28 9.20 17.32
N LEU A 213 -10.35 9.87 16.94
CA LEU A 213 -10.44 11.33 16.96
C LEU A 213 -10.30 11.87 18.39
N PHE A 214 -10.99 11.28 19.36
CA PHE A 214 -10.92 11.71 20.77
C PHE A 214 -9.53 11.53 21.35
N LEU A 215 -8.87 10.42 21.06
CA LEU A 215 -7.49 10.21 21.47
C LEU A 215 -6.57 11.31 20.91
N SER A 216 -6.78 11.69 19.67
CA SER A 216 -6.04 12.77 19.01
C SER A 216 -6.32 14.15 19.62
N LEU A 217 -7.60 14.47 19.88
CA LEU A 217 -8.00 15.74 20.49
C LEU A 217 -7.39 15.93 21.88
N ILE A 218 -7.40 14.89 22.70
CA ILE A 218 -6.85 14.90 24.05
C ILE A 218 -5.32 14.87 24.00
N GLY A 219 -4.73 14.06 23.13
CA GLY A 219 -3.29 13.99 22.94
C GLY A 219 -2.66 15.29 22.47
N LEU A 220 -3.35 16.03 21.61
CA LEU A 220 -2.94 17.36 21.13
C LEU A 220 -3.38 18.52 22.07
N LYS A 221 -4.13 18.21 23.13
CA LYS A 221 -4.69 19.19 24.06
C LYS A 221 -5.62 20.23 23.40
N ILE A 222 -6.29 19.84 22.32
CA ILE A 222 -7.29 20.68 21.64
C ILE A 222 -8.58 20.74 22.46
N ALA A 223 -9.03 19.59 22.95
CA ALA A 223 -10.18 19.46 23.83
C ALA A 223 -9.90 18.37 24.87
N THR A 224 -10.01 18.69 26.15
CA THR A 224 -9.62 17.78 27.25
C THR A 224 -10.74 17.48 28.23
N ASN A 225 -11.81 18.24 28.21
CA ASN A 225 -13.01 18.00 29.01
C ASN A 225 -14.18 17.58 28.14
N LEU A 226 -15.21 17.02 28.77
CA LEU A 226 -16.37 16.50 28.08
C LEU A 226 -17.11 17.59 27.27
N ASP A 227 -17.26 18.78 27.82
CA ASP A 227 -18.00 19.87 27.17
C ASP A 227 -17.27 20.36 25.90
N ASP A 228 -15.94 20.55 26.00
CA ASP A 228 -15.13 20.95 24.84
C ASP A 228 -15.13 19.90 23.73
N ILE A 229 -15.10 18.61 24.09
CA ILE A 229 -15.18 17.52 23.13
C ILE A 229 -16.54 17.49 22.44
N CYS A 230 -17.65 17.63 23.18
CA CYS A 230 -18.98 17.72 22.63
C CYS A 230 -19.15 18.96 21.73
N HIS A 231 -18.58 20.09 22.14
CA HIS A 231 -18.60 21.32 21.34
C HIS A 231 -17.84 21.12 20.03
N PHE A 232 -16.65 20.51 20.08
CA PHE A 232 -15.89 20.18 18.88
C PHE A 232 -16.66 19.24 17.93
N MET A 233 -17.30 18.22 18.48
CA MET A 233 -18.07 17.24 17.68
C MET A 233 -19.27 17.87 17.00
N ASN A 234 -19.94 18.84 17.62
CA ASN A 234 -21.04 19.57 16.99
C ASN A 234 -20.60 20.38 15.76
N GLY A 235 -19.35 20.82 15.71
CA GLY A 235 -18.76 21.51 14.57
C GLY A 235 -18.29 20.60 13.41
N THR A 236 -18.37 19.28 13.57
CA THR A 236 -17.97 18.32 12.54
C THR A 236 -19.10 18.00 11.58
N PHE A 237 -18.75 17.45 10.42
CA PHE A 237 -19.74 16.90 9.47
C PHE A 237 -20.63 15.83 10.13
N PHE A 238 -20.05 15.01 10.98
CA PHE A 238 -20.81 14.07 11.81
C PHE A 238 -21.82 14.78 12.73
N GLY A 239 -21.43 15.85 13.37
CA GLY A 239 -22.30 16.64 14.25
C GLY A 239 -23.53 17.19 13.52
N VAL A 240 -23.37 17.65 12.28
CA VAL A 240 -24.49 18.09 11.43
C VAL A 240 -25.45 16.94 11.08
N GLN A 241 -24.90 15.75 10.89
CA GLN A 241 -25.67 14.56 10.50
C GLN A 241 -26.11 13.68 11.68
N GLN A 242 -25.85 14.08 12.92
CA GLN A 242 -26.09 13.25 14.10
C GLN A 242 -27.50 12.67 14.19
N LYS A 243 -28.53 13.44 13.82
CA LYS A 243 -29.94 13.00 13.86
C LYS A 243 -30.22 11.85 12.89
N ILE A 244 -29.50 11.78 11.79
CA ILE A 244 -29.66 10.74 10.76
C ILE A 244 -28.81 9.50 11.12
N LEU A 245 -27.57 9.72 11.59
CA LEU A 245 -26.61 8.67 11.86
C LEU A 245 -26.83 7.99 13.21
N LEU A 246 -27.29 8.74 14.21
CA LEU A 246 -27.57 8.27 15.56
C LEU A 246 -29.09 8.14 15.75
N LYS A 247 -29.64 7.00 15.37
CA LYS A 247 -31.10 6.78 15.40
C LYS A 247 -31.70 6.82 16.81
N GLU A 248 -30.98 6.27 17.79
CA GLU A 248 -31.46 6.05 19.15
C GLU A 248 -30.61 6.70 20.25
N LYS A 249 -29.36 7.07 19.94
CA LYS A 249 -28.42 7.64 20.90
C LYS A 249 -28.18 9.13 20.64
N SER A 250 -27.97 9.89 21.69
CA SER A 250 -27.53 11.29 21.56
C SER A 250 -26.02 11.37 21.30
N LEU A 251 -25.57 12.52 20.77
CA LEU A 251 -24.14 12.80 20.62
C LEU A 251 -23.41 12.72 21.96
N TRP A 252 -24.03 13.18 23.02
CA TRP A 252 -23.47 13.15 24.37
C TRP A 252 -23.26 11.72 24.87
N GLU A 253 -24.23 10.83 24.69
CA GLU A 253 -24.12 9.42 25.05
C GLU A 253 -23.00 8.71 24.33
N ILE A 254 -22.88 8.91 23.00
CA ILE A 254 -21.78 8.34 22.20
C ILE A 254 -20.42 8.89 22.65
N THR A 255 -20.35 10.18 22.97
CA THR A 255 -19.13 10.80 23.49
C THR A 255 -18.71 10.18 24.83
N VAL A 256 -19.64 10.03 25.76
CA VAL A 256 -19.38 9.41 27.07
C VAL A 256 -18.97 7.93 26.92
N GLU A 257 -19.66 7.17 26.10
CA GLU A 257 -19.33 5.76 25.85
C GLU A 257 -17.93 5.60 25.23
N SER A 258 -17.58 6.45 24.28
CA SER A 258 -16.28 6.42 23.60
C SER A 258 -15.14 6.80 24.56
N LEU A 259 -15.33 7.80 25.39
CA LEU A 259 -14.36 8.19 26.42
C LEU A 259 -14.20 7.11 27.50
N ARG A 260 -15.30 6.47 27.90
CA ARG A 260 -15.28 5.32 28.82
C ARG A 260 -14.48 4.17 28.23
N TYR A 261 -14.73 3.82 26.97
CA TYR A 261 -14.00 2.76 26.28
C TYR A 261 -12.49 3.03 26.27
N LEU A 262 -12.07 4.24 25.92
CA LEU A 262 -10.66 4.64 25.90
C LEU A 262 -10.03 4.59 27.30
N THR A 263 -10.78 4.96 28.33
CA THR A 263 -10.33 4.90 29.72
C THR A 263 -10.19 3.45 30.21
N GLU A 264 -11.14 2.58 29.89
CA GLU A 264 -11.09 1.15 30.21
C GLU A 264 -9.95 0.42 29.51
N LYS A 265 -9.61 0.85 28.29
CA LYS A 265 -8.44 0.34 27.53
C LYS A 265 -7.10 0.87 28.04
N GLY A 266 -7.10 1.74 29.04
CA GLY A 266 -5.88 2.33 29.60
C GLY A 266 -5.20 3.37 28.70
N LEU A 267 -5.90 3.89 27.70
CA LEU A 267 -5.39 4.92 26.78
C LEU A 267 -5.59 6.34 27.32
N LEU A 268 -6.61 6.55 28.13
CA LEU A 268 -6.94 7.79 28.80
C LEU A 268 -7.05 7.60 30.31
N GLN A 269 -6.74 8.67 31.04
CA GLN A 269 -6.99 8.80 32.47
C GLN A 269 -8.03 9.90 32.69
N LYS A 270 -9.03 9.62 33.54
CA LYS A 270 -10.10 10.53 33.87
C LYS A 270 -9.81 11.17 35.24
N ASP A 271 -9.79 12.49 35.30
CA ASP A 271 -9.68 13.27 36.52
C ASP A 271 -11.00 13.97 36.79
N THR A 272 -11.42 13.96 38.05
CA THR A 272 -12.62 14.65 38.52
C THR A 272 -12.22 15.95 39.18
N ILE A 273 -12.71 17.06 38.63
CA ILE A 273 -12.48 18.40 39.20
C ILE A 273 -13.80 18.91 39.77
N TYR A 274 -13.80 19.21 41.06
CA TYR A 274 -14.94 19.84 41.75
C TYR A 274 -14.82 21.34 41.63
N LYS A 275 -15.72 21.97 40.85
CA LYS A 275 -15.79 23.45 40.74
C LYS A 275 -16.63 24.07 41.84
N SER A 276 -17.65 23.35 42.31
CA SER A 276 -18.52 23.71 43.44
C SER A 276 -19.13 22.41 44.02
N GLU A 277 -19.90 22.52 45.11
CA GLU A 277 -20.58 21.36 45.72
C GLU A 277 -21.56 20.66 44.77
N GLU A 278 -22.05 21.36 43.74
CA GLU A 278 -23.01 20.84 42.76
C GLU A 278 -22.44 20.68 41.36
N GLU A 279 -21.23 21.22 41.05
CA GLU A 279 -20.67 21.21 39.69
C GLU A 279 -19.37 20.40 39.63
N VAL A 280 -19.45 19.25 38.91
CA VAL A 280 -18.33 18.34 38.70
C VAL A 280 -17.91 18.42 37.25
N GLN A 281 -16.64 18.69 36.98
CA GLN A 281 -16.05 18.65 35.66
C GLN A 281 -15.12 17.46 35.54
N TYR A 282 -15.23 16.71 34.41
CA TYR A 282 -14.36 15.60 34.09
C TYR A 282 -13.32 16.06 33.08
N ASN A 283 -12.04 15.95 33.43
CA ASN A 283 -10.92 16.16 32.55
C ASN A 283 -10.30 14.82 32.19
N PHE A 284 -9.78 14.73 30.95
CA PHE A 284 -9.11 13.56 30.45
C PHE A 284 -7.66 13.89 30.11
N HIS A 285 -6.77 12.97 30.45
CA HIS A 285 -5.35 13.03 30.10
C HIS A 285 -4.97 11.78 29.34
N ILE A 286 -4.04 11.94 28.41
CA ILE A 286 -3.51 10.79 27.70
C ILE A 286 -2.51 10.05 28.59
N THR A 287 -2.64 8.73 28.67
CA THR A 287 -1.67 7.87 29.38
C THR A 287 -0.42 7.68 28.52
N LYS A 288 0.65 7.09 29.09
CA LYS A 288 1.84 6.70 28.32
C LYS A 288 1.47 5.76 27.15
N LEU A 289 0.64 4.75 27.41
CA LEU A 289 0.16 3.84 26.38
C LEU A 289 -0.70 4.55 25.32
N GLY A 290 -1.58 5.46 25.74
CA GLY A 290 -2.37 6.29 24.85
C GLY A 290 -1.51 7.17 23.96
N ARG A 291 -0.48 7.81 24.52
CA ARG A 291 0.47 8.63 23.76
C ARG A 291 1.28 7.80 22.78
N ALA A 292 1.73 6.62 23.18
CA ALA A 292 2.42 5.68 22.30
C ALA A 292 1.53 5.28 21.12
N SER A 293 0.28 4.94 21.38
CA SER A 293 -0.69 4.58 20.34
C SER A 293 -1.02 5.74 19.40
N PHE A 294 -1.15 6.95 19.94
CA PHE A 294 -1.40 8.16 19.17
C PHE A 294 -0.21 8.54 18.28
N LYS A 295 1.00 8.62 18.83
CA LYS A 295 2.21 8.97 18.08
C LYS A 295 2.61 7.91 17.08
N GLY A 296 2.41 6.64 17.42
CA GLY A 296 2.63 5.51 16.51
C GLY A 296 1.54 5.34 15.48
N THR A 297 0.43 6.09 15.56
CA THR A 297 -0.75 5.88 14.69
C THR A 297 -1.22 4.42 14.65
N ILE A 298 -1.11 3.74 15.78
CA ILE A 298 -1.55 2.35 15.91
C ILE A 298 -3.07 2.30 15.95
N ASP A 299 -3.64 1.40 15.16
CA ASP A 299 -5.06 1.11 15.21
C ASP A 299 -5.46 0.66 16.63
N LEU A 300 -6.46 1.29 17.20
CA LEU A 300 -6.91 1.03 18.57
C LEU A 300 -7.29 -0.43 18.82
N ALA A 301 -7.75 -1.14 17.79
CA ALA A 301 -8.06 -2.56 17.89
C ALA A 301 -6.82 -3.42 18.15
N TYR A 302 -5.64 -2.95 17.79
CA TYR A 302 -4.37 -3.71 17.88
C TYR A 302 -3.41 -3.20 18.96
N CYS A 303 -3.72 -2.12 19.66
CA CYS A 303 -2.83 -1.56 20.69
C CYS A 303 -2.48 -2.57 21.78
N ASP A 304 -3.45 -3.27 22.32
CA ASP A 304 -3.25 -4.28 23.38
C ASP A 304 -2.42 -5.48 22.88
N ILE A 305 -2.71 -5.93 21.67
CA ILE A 305 -2.02 -7.07 21.06
C ILE A 305 -0.57 -6.70 20.78
N LEU A 306 -0.32 -5.52 20.21
CA LEU A 306 1.02 -5.02 19.94
C LEU A 306 1.84 -4.90 21.23
N TYR A 307 1.28 -4.30 22.27
CA TYR A 307 1.96 -4.17 23.55
C TYR A 307 2.36 -5.52 24.13
N ARG A 308 1.44 -6.49 24.13
CA ARG A 308 1.70 -7.86 24.60
C ARG A 308 2.75 -8.57 23.75
N ASP A 309 2.70 -8.45 22.44
CA ASP A 309 3.65 -9.10 21.54
C ASP A 309 5.06 -8.53 21.73
N LEU A 310 5.19 -7.21 21.85
CA LEU A 310 6.47 -6.56 22.12
C LEU A 310 7.03 -6.94 23.49
N LYS A 311 6.19 -6.97 24.52
CA LYS A 311 6.59 -7.36 25.87
C LYS A 311 7.03 -8.83 25.92
N LYS A 312 6.28 -9.72 25.31
CA LYS A 312 6.63 -11.13 25.17
C LYS A 312 7.92 -11.33 24.36
N GLY A 313 8.13 -10.53 23.33
CA GLY A 313 9.33 -10.54 22.52
C GLY A 313 10.59 -10.22 23.34
N LEU A 314 10.52 -9.35 24.34
CA LEU A 314 11.64 -9.03 25.23
C LEU A 314 12.09 -10.21 26.09
N GLU A 315 11.22 -11.15 26.40
CA GLU A 315 11.54 -12.34 27.21
C GLU A 315 12.49 -13.30 26.52
N GLY A 316 12.54 -13.27 25.18
CA GLY A 316 13.36 -14.19 24.39
C GLY A 316 13.66 -13.67 22.99
N LEU A 317 14.01 -12.39 22.86
CA LEU A 317 14.30 -11.79 21.56
C LEU A 317 15.49 -12.47 20.86
N VAL A 318 15.23 -13.00 19.67
CA VAL A 318 16.25 -13.64 18.84
C VAL A 318 16.90 -12.59 17.94
N LEU A 319 18.19 -12.31 18.19
CA LEU A 319 18.97 -11.29 17.48
C LEU A 319 19.87 -11.84 16.38
N GLU A 320 20.08 -13.14 16.35
CA GLU A 320 20.91 -13.82 15.34
C GLU A 320 20.28 -13.80 13.93
N SER A 321 18.98 -13.50 13.87
CA SER A 321 18.20 -13.39 12.65
C SER A 321 17.23 -12.21 12.73
N LEU A 322 16.94 -11.58 11.60
CA LEU A 322 15.93 -10.51 11.51
C LEU A 322 14.50 -11.03 11.58
N LEU A 323 14.29 -12.35 11.49
CA LEU A 323 12.94 -12.92 11.40
C LEU A 323 12.04 -12.52 12.59
N HIS A 324 12.56 -12.51 13.81
CA HIS A 324 11.77 -12.14 15.00
C HIS A 324 11.31 -10.68 14.94
N LEU A 325 12.20 -9.75 14.62
CA LEU A 325 11.85 -8.33 14.46
C LEU A 325 10.88 -8.12 13.30
N ILE A 326 11.05 -8.82 12.19
CA ILE A 326 10.14 -8.78 11.05
C ILE A 326 8.76 -9.28 11.45
N TYR A 327 8.67 -10.36 12.21
CA TYR A 327 7.38 -10.85 12.74
C TYR A 327 6.69 -9.79 13.60
N LEU A 328 7.41 -9.14 14.52
CA LEU A 328 6.87 -8.11 15.40
C LEU A 328 6.42 -6.85 14.66
N THR A 329 6.93 -6.63 13.45
CA THR A 329 6.59 -5.49 12.59
C THR A 329 5.74 -5.86 11.37
N THR A 330 5.28 -7.10 11.27
CA THR A 330 4.32 -7.51 10.23
C THR A 330 2.94 -6.94 10.57
N PRO A 331 2.28 -6.20 9.65
CA PRO A 331 1.00 -5.56 9.91
C PRO A 331 -0.11 -6.54 10.29
N TYR A 332 -0.89 -6.23 11.31
CA TYR A 332 -2.00 -7.08 11.78
C TYR A 332 -3.18 -7.11 10.80
N ASP A 333 -3.47 -6.01 10.13
CA ASP A 333 -4.59 -5.88 9.19
C ASP A 333 -4.44 -6.78 7.95
N LEU A 334 -3.22 -7.06 7.54
CA LEU A 334 -2.93 -7.95 6.40
C LEU A 334 -3.04 -9.44 6.75
N VAL A 335 -2.98 -9.79 8.03
CA VAL A 335 -3.00 -11.18 8.51
C VAL A 335 -4.34 -11.86 8.22
N SER A 336 -5.44 -11.15 8.38
CA SER A 336 -6.79 -11.68 8.16
C SER A 336 -7.07 -12.07 6.70
N GLN A 337 -6.38 -11.43 5.77
CA GLN A 337 -6.50 -11.68 4.33
C GLN A 337 -5.53 -12.75 3.81
N CYS A 338 -4.62 -13.20 4.67
CA CYS A 338 -3.61 -14.19 4.31
C CYS A 338 -4.20 -15.60 4.30
N ASN A 339 -4.01 -16.28 3.17
CA ASN A 339 -4.28 -17.71 3.02
C ASN A 339 -2.97 -18.40 2.65
N PRO A 340 -2.24 -18.98 3.61
CA PRO A 340 -0.98 -19.63 3.33
C PRO A 340 -1.13 -20.82 2.39
N ASP A 341 -0.19 -20.96 1.45
CA ASP A 341 0.02 -22.22 0.76
C ASP A 341 0.80 -23.15 1.69
N TRP A 342 0.13 -24.17 2.23
CA TRP A 342 0.68 -25.03 3.27
C TRP A 342 1.89 -25.86 2.80
N MET A 343 1.94 -26.24 1.54
CA MET A 343 3.11 -26.93 0.98
C MET A 343 4.33 -26.03 0.90
N ILE A 344 4.12 -24.78 0.48
CA ILE A 344 5.17 -23.76 0.46
C ILE A 344 5.60 -23.42 1.89
N TYR A 345 4.65 -23.24 2.80
CA TYR A 345 4.91 -22.97 4.21
C TYR A 345 5.78 -24.06 4.83
N PHE A 346 5.43 -25.32 4.63
CA PHE A 346 6.20 -26.46 5.10
C PHE A 346 7.61 -26.48 4.53
N ARG A 347 7.77 -26.24 3.23
CA ARG A 347 9.07 -26.17 2.58
C ARG A 347 9.95 -25.06 3.15
N GLN A 348 9.40 -23.88 3.36
CA GLN A 348 10.13 -22.76 3.94
C GLN A 348 10.50 -23.04 5.40
N PHE A 349 9.58 -23.63 6.15
CA PHE A 349 9.82 -24.00 7.55
C PHE A 349 10.96 -25.01 7.69
N SER A 350 11.03 -26.01 6.81
CA SER A 350 12.08 -27.02 6.79
C SER A 350 13.48 -26.46 6.47
N GLN A 351 13.54 -25.29 5.86
CA GLN A 351 14.81 -24.63 5.50
C GLN A 351 15.31 -23.61 6.56
N LEU A 352 14.58 -23.45 7.66
CA LEU A 352 14.94 -22.50 8.70
C LEU A 352 16.25 -22.89 9.40
N SER A 353 17.08 -21.88 9.69
CA SER A 353 18.23 -22.03 10.55
C SER A 353 17.82 -22.32 12.01
N PRO A 354 18.72 -22.81 12.88
CA PRO A 354 18.40 -23.03 14.29
C PRO A 354 17.85 -21.78 15.00
N ALA A 355 18.41 -20.60 14.72
CA ALA A 355 17.91 -19.33 15.26
C ALA A 355 16.49 -19.00 14.80
N GLU A 356 16.20 -19.20 13.52
CA GLU A 356 14.86 -18.99 12.93
C GLU A 356 13.85 -20.01 13.46
N GLN A 357 14.24 -21.26 13.65
CA GLN A 357 13.43 -22.29 14.29
C GLN A 357 13.06 -21.91 15.73
N ASN A 358 14.00 -21.29 16.46
CA ASN A 358 13.75 -20.79 17.80
C ASN A 358 12.68 -19.69 17.82
N VAL A 359 12.66 -18.80 16.83
CA VAL A 359 11.59 -17.81 16.66
C VAL A 359 10.22 -18.50 16.52
N ALA A 360 10.12 -19.50 15.66
CA ALA A 360 8.88 -20.24 15.47
C ALA A 360 8.44 -20.98 16.74
N ALA A 361 9.38 -21.56 17.49
CA ALA A 361 9.11 -22.22 18.76
C ALA A 361 8.59 -21.25 19.83
N ILE A 362 9.17 -20.07 19.95
CA ILE A 362 8.71 -19.00 20.87
C ILE A 362 7.28 -18.57 20.52
N LEU A 363 6.93 -18.51 19.24
CA LEU A 363 5.60 -18.16 18.78
C LEU A 363 4.58 -19.31 18.90
N GLY A 364 5.03 -20.52 19.24
CA GLY A 364 4.18 -21.69 19.38
C GLY A 364 3.79 -22.36 18.06
N VAL A 365 4.50 -22.08 16.98
CA VAL A 365 4.31 -22.73 15.67
C VAL A 365 5.32 -23.84 15.49
N SER A 366 4.86 -25.07 15.32
CA SER A 366 5.71 -26.25 15.14
C SER A 366 5.71 -26.73 13.68
N GLU A 367 6.83 -27.35 13.27
CA GLU A 367 6.94 -28.01 11.96
C GLU A 367 5.89 -29.11 11.78
N SER A 368 5.60 -29.86 12.85
CA SER A 368 4.57 -30.90 12.86
C SER A 368 3.19 -30.35 12.55
N PHE A 369 2.84 -29.18 13.10
CA PHE A 369 1.57 -28.52 12.80
C PHE A 369 1.46 -28.14 11.32
N ILE A 370 2.50 -27.51 10.78
CA ILE A 370 2.52 -27.11 9.37
C ILE A 370 2.50 -28.33 8.44
N GLY A 371 3.22 -29.40 8.78
CA GLY A 371 3.24 -30.65 8.02
C GLY A 371 1.89 -31.34 7.98
N LYS A 372 1.16 -31.35 9.10
CA LYS A 372 -0.22 -31.87 9.15
C LYS A 372 -1.19 -31.05 8.29
N LYS A 373 -1.05 -29.72 8.30
CA LYS A 373 -1.82 -28.84 7.41
C LYS A 373 -1.52 -29.10 5.95
N ALA A 374 -0.24 -29.24 5.60
CA ALA A 374 0.20 -29.52 4.23
C ALA A 374 -0.31 -30.87 3.72
N SER A 375 -0.41 -31.89 4.59
CA SER A 375 -0.92 -33.22 4.25
C SER A 375 -2.44 -33.38 4.37
N GLY A 376 -3.17 -32.34 4.78
CA GLY A 376 -4.62 -32.37 4.96
C GLY A 376 -5.09 -33.20 6.17
N GLN A 377 -4.20 -33.48 7.12
CA GLN A 377 -4.54 -34.25 8.32
C GLN A 377 -5.32 -33.42 9.35
N ALA A 378 -6.18 -34.08 10.10
CA ALA A 378 -6.91 -33.46 11.21
C ALA A 378 -5.97 -33.03 12.33
N ILE A 379 -6.17 -31.82 12.85
CA ILE A 379 -5.36 -31.22 13.89
C ILE A 379 -6.19 -31.15 15.18
N ARG A 380 -5.68 -31.79 16.23
CA ARG A 380 -6.33 -31.76 17.55
C ARG A 380 -5.91 -30.59 18.42
N LYS A 381 -4.68 -30.09 18.22
CA LYS A 381 -4.12 -28.95 18.98
C LYS A 381 -4.63 -27.63 18.42
N LYS A 382 -5.23 -26.81 19.27
CA LYS A 382 -5.64 -25.46 18.89
C LYS A 382 -4.40 -24.55 18.81
N VAL A 383 -4.12 -24.02 17.62
CA VAL A 383 -3.07 -23.04 17.37
C VAL A 383 -3.71 -21.75 16.91
N ASP A 384 -3.17 -20.62 17.35
CA ASP A 384 -3.66 -19.31 16.95
C ASP A 384 -3.42 -19.10 15.45
N LYS A 385 -4.50 -19.00 14.70
CA LYS A 385 -4.48 -18.82 13.24
C LYS A 385 -3.78 -17.52 12.83
N ASP A 386 -3.96 -16.46 13.60
CA ASP A 386 -3.37 -15.15 13.29
C ASP A 386 -1.85 -15.18 13.45
N VAL A 387 -1.34 -15.85 14.47
CA VAL A 387 0.10 -16.07 14.66
C VAL A 387 0.68 -16.88 13.49
N VAL A 388 0.03 -17.95 13.10
CA VAL A 388 0.46 -18.80 11.97
C VAL A 388 0.50 -18.01 10.66
N ASN A 389 -0.54 -17.26 10.36
CA ASN A 389 -0.61 -16.43 9.15
C ASN A 389 0.42 -15.30 9.17
N ARG A 390 0.60 -14.66 10.34
CA ARG A 390 1.58 -13.59 10.51
C ARG A 390 3.01 -14.08 10.31
N LEU A 391 3.33 -15.28 10.81
CA LEU A 391 4.63 -15.91 10.58
C LEU A 391 4.87 -16.22 9.10
N TYR A 392 3.84 -16.66 8.38
CA TYR A 392 3.94 -16.88 6.94
C TYR A 392 4.25 -15.59 6.17
N LEU A 393 3.55 -14.50 6.47
CA LEU A 393 3.86 -13.19 5.90
C LEU A 393 5.26 -12.71 6.27
N SER A 394 5.71 -13.02 7.48
CA SER A 394 7.07 -12.72 7.92
C SER A 394 8.12 -13.48 7.12
N PHE A 395 7.86 -14.70 6.72
CA PHE A 395 8.73 -15.47 5.83
C PHE A 395 8.84 -14.81 4.45
N VAL A 396 7.73 -14.33 3.92
CA VAL A 396 7.71 -13.59 2.64
C VAL A 396 8.60 -12.35 2.73
N LEU A 397 8.41 -11.52 3.76
CA LEU A 397 9.21 -10.32 3.99
C LEU A 397 10.68 -10.63 4.23
N TYR A 398 10.97 -11.64 5.02
CA TYR A 398 12.33 -12.06 5.32
C TYR A 398 13.08 -12.56 4.09
N THR A 399 12.41 -13.34 3.26
CA THR A 399 12.95 -13.78 1.97
C THR A 399 13.19 -12.59 1.04
N LEU A 400 12.24 -11.65 1.01
CA LEU A 400 12.36 -10.45 0.19
C LEU A 400 13.56 -9.57 0.59
N LEU A 401 13.83 -9.43 1.87
CA LEU A 401 15.01 -8.71 2.38
C LEU A 401 16.32 -9.40 2.01
N LYS A 402 16.34 -10.74 1.95
CA LYS A 402 17.52 -11.51 1.54
C LYS A 402 17.77 -11.48 0.04
N GLU A 403 16.74 -11.70 -0.76
CA GLU A 403 16.84 -11.89 -2.21
C GLU A 403 16.62 -10.59 -2.99
N THR A 404 15.99 -9.58 -2.39
CA THR A 404 15.72 -8.25 -2.95
C THR A 404 14.99 -8.22 -4.30
N ASN A 405 14.46 -9.34 -4.77
CA ASN A 405 13.79 -9.48 -6.05
C ASN A 405 12.35 -9.94 -5.86
N ILE A 406 11.41 -9.04 -6.14
CA ILE A 406 9.96 -9.31 -6.02
C ILE A 406 9.53 -10.47 -6.93
N TRP A 407 10.11 -10.63 -8.12
CA TRP A 407 9.77 -11.71 -9.04
C TRP A 407 10.11 -13.09 -8.46
N THR A 408 11.31 -13.24 -7.93
CA THR A 408 11.75 -14.49 -7.30
C THR A 408 10.88 -14.84 -6.09
N VAL A 409 10.59 -13.87 -5.25
CA VAL A 409 9.71 -14.05 -4.08
C VAL A 409 8.29 -14.37 -4.48
N SER A 410 7.77 -13.71 -5.51
CA SER A 410 6.44 -13.99 -6.08
C SER A 410 6.29 -15.43 -6.56
N GLU A 411 7.29 -15.96 -7.28
CA GLU A 411 7.32 -17.35 -7.73
C GLU A 411 7.46 -18.33 -6.56
N LYS A 412 8.35 -18.02 -5.63
CA LYS A 412 8.64 -18.88 -4.46
C LYS A 412 7.44 -19.07 -3.55
N PHE A 413 6.64 -18.03 -3.33
CA PHE A 413 5.46 -18.06 -2.47
C PHE A 413 4.13 -18.15 -3.23
N ASN A 414 4.17 -18.21 -4.55
CA ASN A 414 2.99 -18.21 -5.41
C ASN A 414 2.01 -17.08 -5.08
N MET A 415 2.53 -15.88 -4.98
CA MET A 415 1.79 -14.66 -4.65
C MET A 415 1.92 -13.61 -5.77
N PRO A 416 0.88 -12.81 -6.04
CA PRO A 416 0.98 -11.71 -6.98
C PRO A 416 2.06 -10.69 -6.56
N ARG A 417 2.82 -10.18 -7.52
CA ARG A 417 3.89 -9.20 -7.27
C ARG A 417 3.40 -7.92 -6.59
N GLY A 418 2.26 -7.41 -7.02
CA GLY A 418 1.64 -6.24 -6.41
C GLY A 418 1.22 -6.46 -4.96
N TYR A 419 0.78 -7.67 -4.61
CA TYR A 419 0.49 -8.03 -3.22
C TYR A 419 1.75 -7.99 -2.35
N ILE A 420 2.86 -8.55 -2.85
CA ILE A 420 4.15 -8.52 -2.13
C ILE A 420 4.66 -7.10 -1.98
N GLN A 421 4.54 -6.26 -3.00
CA GLN A 421 4.89 -4.84 -2.91
C GLN A 421 4.05 -4.10 -1.87
N ASN A 422 2.75 -4.34 -1.81
CA ASN A 422 1.87 -3.77 -0.79
C ASN A 422 2.21 -4.27 0.61
N LEU A 423 2.53 -5.55 0.75
CA LEU A 423 3.00 -6.13 2.01
C LEU A 423 4.29 -5.46 2.49
N LEU A 424 5.26 -5.28 1.60
CA LEU A 424 6.52 -4.60 1.91
C LEU A 424 6.28 -3.14 2.33
N THR A 425 5.49 -2.41 1.57
CA THR A 425 5.15 -1.01 1.88
C THR A 425 4.39 -0.90 3.20
N GLY A 426 3.43 -1.80 3.43
CA GLY A 426 2.69 -1.89 4.69
C GLY A 426 3.58 -2.22 5.88
N ALA A 427 4.50 -3.17 5.70
CA ALA A 427 5.47 -3.55 6.74
C ALA A 427 6.46 -2.42 7.07
N ALA A 428 6.96 -1.72 6.07
CA ALA A 428 7.83 -0.56 6.27
C ALA A 428 7.11 0.56 7.03
N SER A 429 5.89 0.88 6.63
CA SER A 429 5.05 1.86 7.32
C SER A 429 4.73 1.43 8.76
N PHE A 430 4.32 0.19 8.96
CA PHE A 430 4.01 -0.33 10.28
C PHE A 430 5.23 -0.43 11.19
N SER A 431 6.39 -0.79 10.66
CA SER A 431 7.66 -0.77 11.39
C SER A 431 7.99 0.64 11.90
N SER A 432 7.77 1.67 11.10
CA SER A 432 7.90 3.06 11.54
C SER A 432 6.89 3.41 12.64
N CYS A 433 5.64 2.97 12.50
CA CYS A 433 4.61 3.15 13.54
C CYS A 433 4.99 2.47 14.86
N VAL A 434 5.50 1.24 14.81
CA VAL A 434 5.97 0.50 15.99
C VAL A 434 7.18 1.18 16.62
N LEU A 435 8.10 1.71 15.82
CA LEU A 435 9.24 2.50 16.33
C LEU A 435 8.75 3.70 17.16
N HIS A 436 7.84 4.50 16.62
CA HIS A 436 7.27 5.65 17.33
C HIS A 436 6.46 5.24 18.58
N PHE A 437 5.78 4.10 18.50
CA PHE A 437 5.12 3.49 19.66
C PHE A 437 6.12 3.15 20.77
N CYS A 438 7.23 2.54 20.44
CA CYS A 438 8.29 2.15 21.37
C CYS A 438 9.05 3.35 21.95
N GLU A 439 9.13 4.47 21.24
CA GLU A 439 9.78 5.71 21.71
C GLU A 439 9.11 6.31 22.94
N GLU A 440 7.82 6.11 23.11
CA GLU A 440 7.03 6.64 24.24
C GLU A 440 7.01 5.70 25.46
N LEU A 441 7.48 4.47 25.32
CA LEU A 441 7.46 3.44 26.35
C LEU A 441 8.89 3.03 26.72
N GLU A 442 9.32 3.36 27.93
CA GLU A 442 10.68 3.15 28.41
C GLU A 442 11.09 1.67 28.39
N GLU A 443 10.16 0.77 28.69
CA GLU A 443 10.37 -0.68 28.68
C GLU A 443 10.76 -1.24 27.30
N PHE A 444 10.48 -0.50 26.23
CA PHE A 444 10.77 -0.90 24.85
C PHE A 444 11.99 -0.20 24.24
N TRP A 445 12.90 0.28 25.07
CA TRP A 445 14.12 0.95 24.63
C TRP A 445 14.97 0.13 23.62
N VAL A 446 14.99 -1.19 23.77
CA VAL A 446 15.71 -2.10 22.85
C VAL A 446 15.19 -1.97 21.44
N TYR A 447 13.85 -1.89 21.27
CA TYR A 447 13.24 -1.78 19.97
C TYR A 447 13.54 -0.45 19.28
N ARG A 448 13.76 0.64 20.02
CA ARG A 448 14.14 1.93 19.44
C ARG A 448 15.43 1.82 18.62
N ALA A 449 16.44 1.13 19.16
CA ALA A 449 17.71 0.93 18.47
C ALA A 449 17.57 0.00 17.25
N LEU A 450 16.86 -1.12 17.42
CA LEU A 450 16.77 -2.17 16.42
C LEU A 450 15.87 -1.83 15.24
N LEU A 451 14.77 -1.13 15.49
CA LEU A 451 13.77 -0.85 14.46
C LEU A 451 14.16 0.26 13.47
N VAL A 452 15.10 1.13 13.83
CA VAL A 452 15.60 2.17 12.90
C VAL A 452 16.20 1.52 11.65
N GLU A 453 17.12 0.57 11.83
CA GLU A 453 17.76 -0.12 10.72
C GLU A 453 16.81 -1.04 9.95
N LEU A 454 15.92 -1.75 10.66
CA LEU A 454 14.92 -2.60 10.02
C LEU A 454 13.96 -1.78 9.15
N THR A 455 13.50 -0.62 9.63
CA THR A 455 12.61 0.26 8.86
C THR A 455 13.28 0.74 7.57
N LYS A 456 14.55 1.11 7.63
CA LYS A 456 15.32 1.47 6.42
C LYS A 456 15.42 0.29 5.45
N LYS A 457 15.77 -0.90 5.94
CA LYS A 457 15.85 -2.10 5.10
C LYS A 457 14.52 -2.46 4.45
N LEU A 458 13.42 -2.39 5.18
CA LEU A 458 12.08 -2.63 4.64
C LEU A 458 11.70 -1.58 3.59
N THR A 459 12.00 -0.31 3.85
CA THR A 459 11.67 0.79 2.93
C THR A 459 12.36 0.64 1.58
N TYR A 460 13.65 0.32 1.58
CA TYR A 460 14.43 0.20 0.36
C TYR A 460 14.51 -1.22 -0.18
N CYS A 461 14.41 -2.22 0.70
CA CYS A 461 14.49 -3.65 0.38
C CYS A 461 15.76 -4.01 -0.42
N VAL A 462 16.89 -3.44 0.00
CA VAL A 462 18.19 -3.61 -0.66
C VAL A 462 19.30 -3.87 0.34
N LYS A 463 20.47 -4.25 -0.18
CA LYS A 463 21.66 -4.36 0.66
C LYS A 463 22.04 -3.00 1.25
N ALA A 464 22.54 -3.00 2.48
CA ALA A 464 22.89 -1.80 3.22
C ALA A 464 23.87 -0.87 2.45
N GLU A 465 24.77 -1.44 1.66
CA GLU A 465 25.72 -0.69 0.83
C GLU A 465 25.06 0.12 -0.30
N LEU A 466 23.83 -0.23 -0.71
CA LEU A 466 23.09 0.52 -1.76
C LEU A 466 22.24 1.65 -1.18
N ILE A 467 21.94 1.64 0.11
CA ILE A 467 21.06 2.61 0.76
C ILE A 467 21.52 4.07 0.51
N PRO A 468 22.81 4.42 0.67
CA PRO A 468 23.28 5.79 0.43
C PRO A 468 23.04 6.27 -1.00
N LEU A 469 23.12 5.39 -1.99
CA LEU A 469 22.85 5.72 -3.38
C LEU A 469 21.35 5.91 -3.65
N MET A 470 20.50 5.15 -2.96
CA MET A 470 19.05 5.22 -3.11
C MET A 470 18.43 6.44 -2.42
N GLU A 471 19.13 7.10 -1.54
CA GLU A 471 18.72 8.40 -0.98
C GLU A 471 18.74 9.52 -2.03
N VAL A 472 19.48 9.33 -3.13
CA VAL A 472 19.55 10.28 -4.23
C VAL A 472 18.28 10.26 -5.05
N THR A 473 17.70 11.43 -5.32
CA THR A 473 16.47 11.56 -6.12
C THR A 473 16.65 10.97 -7.51
N GLY A 474 15.74 10.06 -7.90
CA GLY A 474 15.76 9.40 -9.20
C GLY A 474 16.59 8.11 -9.26
N VAL A 475 17.17 7.69 -8.11
CA VAL A 475 17.91 6.43 -7.99
C VAL A 475 17.06 5.42 -7.24
N LEU A 476 16.44 4.49 -7.95
CA LEU A 476 15.76 3.32 -7.40
C LEU A 476 16.73 2.13 -7.35
N GLU A 477 16.29 1.02 -6.75
CA GLU A 477 17.13 -0.18 -6.53
C GLU A 477 17.90 -0.63 -7.77
N GLY A 478 17.22 -0.80 -8.90
CA GLY A 478 17.86 -1.23 -10.15
C GLY A 478 18.96 -0.26 -10.60
N ARG A 479 18.72 1.04 -10.48
CA ARG A 479 19.69 2.07 -10.81
C ARG A 479 20.85 2.10 -9.80
N ALA A 480 20.57 1.92 -8.52
CA ALA A 480 21.58 1.84 -7.48
C ALA A 480 22.52 0.64 -7.70
N LYS A 481 22.00 -0.52 -8.07
CA LYS A 481 22.81 -1.69 -8.44
C LYS A 481 23.71 -1.43 -9.66
N GLN A 482 23.18 -0.80 -10.70
CA GLN A 482 23.96 -0.41 -11.88
C GLN A 482 25.10 0.54 -11.52
N LEU A 483 24.80 1.58 -10.75
CA LEU A 483 25.78 2.57 -10.28
C LEU A 483 26.86 1.93 -9.41
N TYR A 484 26.45 1.09 -8.46
CA TYR A 484 27.36 0.38 -7.58
C TYR A 484 28.29 -0.57 -8.33
N SER A 485 27.76 -1.33 -9.29
CA SER A 485 28.53 -2.22 -10.16
C SER A 485 29.49 -1.46 -11.08
N ALA A 486 29.15 -0.25 -11.47
CA ALA A 486 30.00 0.63 -12.27
C ALA A 486 31.07 1.37 -11.45
N GLY A 487 31.14 1.13 -10.13
CA GLY A 487 32.15 1.72 -9.24
C GLY A 487 31.70 2.94 -8.43
N TYR A 488 30.47 3.41 -8.61
CA TYR A 488 29.91 4.50 -7.80
C TYR A 488 29.30 3.96 -6.51
N LYS A 489 30.17 3.73 -5.51
CA LYS A 489 29.82 3.00 -4.28
C LYS A 489 29.35 3.89 -3.12
N SER A 490 29.48 5.20 -3.24
CA SER A 490 29.11 6.14 -2.19
C SER A 490 28.46 7.39 -2.77
N LEU A 491 27.80 8.14 -1.90
CA LEU A 491 27.22 9.45 -2.25
C LEU A 491 28.30 10.41 -2.77
N MET A 492 29.50 10.37 -2.19
CA MET A 492 30.63 11.21 -2.62
C MET A 492 31.09 10.86 -4.04
N HIS A 493 31.19 9.56 -4.36
CA HIS A 493 31.53 9.13 -5.71
C HIS A 493 30.52 9.64 -6.74
N LEU A 494 29.24 9.57 -6.40
CA LEU A 494 28.15 9.97 -7.29
C LEU A 494 28.07 11.50 -7.43
N ALA A 495 28.30 12.25 -6.35
CA ALA A 495 28.34 13.71 -6.37
C ALA A 495 29.49 14.28 -7.23
N ASN A 496 30.60 13.57 -7.30
CA ASN A 496 31.77 13.94 -8.11
C ASN A 496 31.78 13.30 -9.50
N ALA A 497 30.74 12.56 -9.87
CA ALA A 497 30.66 11.90 -11.17
C ALA A 497 30.44 12.91 -12.32
N ASN A 498 31.01 12.58 -13.48
CA ASN A 498 30.72 13.33 -14.71
C ASN A 498 29.45 12.77 -15.36
N PRO A 499 28.39 13.57 -15.57
CA PRO A 499 27.14 13.10 -16.18
C PRO A 499 27.32 12.44 -17.55
N GLU A 500 28.25 12.92 -18.38
CA GLU A 500 28.52 12.35 -19.70
C GLU A 500 29.16 10.95 -19.62
N VAL A 501 29.97 10.70 -18.59
CA VAL A 501 30.57 9.38 -18.32
C VAL A 501 29.49 8.44 -17.81
N LEU A 502 28.59 8.90 -16.94
CA LEU A 502 27.45 8.10 -16.45
C LEU A 502 26.56 7.61 -17.60
N VAL A 503 26.25 8.48 -18.56
CA VAL A 503 25.43 8.13 -19.74
C VAL A 503 26.09 7.03 -20.58
N ARG A 504 27.43 7.04 -20.67
CA ARG A 504 28.17 6.01 -21.43
C ARG A 504 28.30 4.69 -20.67
N THR A 505 28.35 4.75 -19.36
CA THR A 505 28.64 3.59 -18.49
C THR A 505 27.39 2.86 -18.05
N ILE A 506 26.28 3.59 -17.88
CA ILE A 506 25.03 3.06 -17.36
C ILE A 506 24.01 2.92 -18.48
N ASP A 507 23.53 1.71 -18.70
CA ASP A 507 22.51 1.43 -19.72
C ASP A 507 21.20 2.16 -19.44
N HIS A 508 20.59 2.68 -20.49
CA HIS A 508 19.30 3.37 -20.44
C HIS A 508 19.25 4.60 -19.50
N LEU A 509 20.37 5.28 -19.33
CA LEU A 509 20.44 6.54 -18.59
C LEU A 509 20.49 7.72 -19.57
N SER A 510 19.49 8.59 -19.53
CA SER A 510 19.47 9.80 -20.35
C SER A 510 20.39 10.87 -19.76
N ARG A 511 20.88 11.79 -20.62
CA ARG A 511 21.68 12.94 -20.16
C ARG A 511 20.97 13.78 -19.10
N ARG A 512 19.66 13.97 -19.25
CA ARG A 512 18.85 14.71 -18.28
C ARG A 512 18.81 14.00 -16.92
N GLN A 513 18.60 12.71 -16.92
CA GLN A 513 18.61 11.91 -15.69
C GLN A 513 19.98 11.89 -15.03
N ALA A 514 21.05 11.74 -15.80
CA ALA A 514 22.42 11.77 -15.28
C ALA A 514 22.75 13.10 -14.59
N LYS A 515 22.42 14.22 -15.22
CA LYS A 515 22.58 15.56 -14.63
C LYS A 515 21.76 15.72 -13.35
N GLN A 516 20.50 15.25 -13.35
CA GLN A 516 19.63 15.30 -12.18
C GLN A 516 20.20 14.46 -11.02
N ILE A 517 20.67 13.25 -11.28
CA ILE A 517 21.27 12.36 -10.28
C ILE A 517 22.51 13.01 -9.66
N VAL A 518 23.42 13.50 -10.46
CA VAL A 518 24.65 14.16 -9.96
C VAL A 518 24.34 15.42 -9.16
N SER A 519 23.42 16.25 -9.63
CA SER A 519 22.98 17.46 -8.91
C SER A 519 22.31 17.13 -7.59
N SER A 520 21.44 16.14 -7.58
CA SER A 520 20.76 15.66 -6.36
C SER A 520 21.76 15.07 -5.37
N ALA A 521 22.76 14.31 -5.84
CA ALA A 521 23.81 13.76 -5.00
C ALA A 521 24.68 14.85 -4.36
N LYS A 522 25.03 15.90 -5.12
CA LYS A 522 25.77 17.07 -4.58
C LYS A 522 24.98 17.79 -3.50
N MET A 523 23.69 18.02 -3.75
CA MET A 523 22.81 18.70 -2.80
C MET A 523 22.68 17.89 -1.49
N LEU A 524 22.42 16.59 -1.60
CA LEU A 524 22.30 15.70 -0.46
C LEU A 524 23.61 15.59 0.34
N LEU A 525 24.77 15.57 -0.34
CA LEU A 525 26.08 15.56 0.31
C LEU A 525 26.33 16.86 1.09
N HIS A 526 25.91 17.99 0.53
CA HIS A 526 26.04 19.30 1.19
C HIS A 526 25.14 19.39 2.43
N GLU A 527 23.85 18.98 2.30
CA GLU A 527 22.91 18.91 3.44
C GLU A 527 23.44 18.04 4.57
N LYS A 528 24.01 16.87 4.25
CA LYS A 528 24.62 15.98 5.27
C LYS A 528 25.85 16.60 5.91
N ALA A 529 26.67 17.32 5.17
CA ALA A 529 27.83 18.01 5.70
C ALA A 529 27.43 19.16 6.64
N GLU A 530 26.42 19.94 6.27
CA GLU A 530 25.88 21.01 7.12
C GLU A 530 25.28 20.44 8.42
N ALA A 531 24.47 19.36 8.33
CA ALA A 531 23.89 18.71 9.50
C ALA A 531 24.95 18.17 10.46
N LEU A 532 26.02 17.58 9.96
CA LEU A 532 27.15 17.11 10.79
C LEU A 532 27.90 18.28 11.42
N GLN A 533 28.04 19.39 10.72
CA GLN A 533 28.68 20.58 11.27
C GLN A 533 27.84 21.19 12.41
N GLU A 534 26.51 21.27 12.22
CA GLU A 534 25.59 21.71 13.27
C GLU A 534 25.65 20.80 14.52
N GLU A 535 25.69 19.47 14.31
CA GLU A 535 25.81 18.50 15.40
C GLU A 535 27.14 18.66 16.17
N VAL A 536 28.24 18.88 15.47
CA VAL A 536 29.55 19.15 16.07
C VAL A 536 29.52 20.47 16.85
N GLU A 537 28.93 21.53 16.31
CA GLU A 537 28.79 22.81 16.98
C GLU A 537 27.91 22.70 18.25
N GLU A 538 26.85 21.90 18.19
CA GLU A 538 26.00 21.64 19.34
C GLU A 538 26.74 20.86 20.44
N LEU A 539 27.52 19.84 20.07
CA LEU A 539 28.37 19.09 21.02
C LEU A 539 29.46 19.93 21.66
N LEU A 540 29.97 20.95 20.93
CA LEU A 540 31.01 21.86 21.42
C LEU A 540 30.45 23.03 22.23
N ARG A 541 29.14 23.26 22.22
CA ARG A 541 28.50 24.26 23.10
C ARG A 541 28.59 23.78 24.54
N LEU A 542 29.32 24.54 25.35
CA LEU A 542 29.36 24.30 26.78
C LEU A 542 27.97 24.60 27.38
N PRO A 543 27.44 23.72 28.26
CA PRO A 543 26.18 23.97 28.93
C PRO A 543 26.29 25.29 29.72
N SER A 544 25.32 26.16 29.52
CA SER A 544 25.24 27.48 30.18
C SER A 544 25.16 27.42 31.73
N ASP A 545 24.99 26.24 32.31
CA ASP A 545 24.70 26.01 33.70
C ASP A 545 25.88 25.42 34.50
N LEU A 546 27.10 25.35 33.94
CA LEU A 546 28.27 24.93 34.69
C LEU A 546 28.77 26.08 35.57
N PRO A 547 28.79 25.94 36.91
CA PRO A 547 29.36 26.93 37.82
C PRO A 547 30.89 26.97 37.59
N GLY A 548 31.35 27.98 36.86
CA GLY A 548 32.79 28.18 36.57
C GLY A 548 33.12 28.89 35.29
N ALA A 549 32.16 29.15 34.41
CA ALA A 549 32.37 30.00 33.22
C ALA A 549 32.31 31.48 33.61
N VAL A 550 33.22 31.91 34.47
CA VAL A 550 33.44 33.34 34.72
C VAL A 550 34.22 33.88 33.52
N ALA A 551 33.61 34.85 32.86
CA ALA A 551 34.23 35.61 31.81
C ALA A 551 35.60 36.16 32.25
N SER A 552 36.66 35.75 31.61
CA SER A 552 37.91 36.47 31.63
C SER A 552 37.76 37.70 30.74
N SER A 553 37.18 38.77 31.27
CA SER A 553 37.36 40.10 30.75
C SER A 553 38.79 40.52 31.06
N THR A 554 39.66 40.40 30.09
CA THR A 554 40.92 41.13 30.12
C THR A 554 40.65 42.49 29.53
N ASP A 555 40.36 43.42 30.41
CA ASP A 555 40.72 44.83 30.21
C ASP A 555 42.20 44.92 29.92
N LYS A 556 42.56 45.51 28.78
CA LYS A 556 43.80 46.26 28.62
C LYS A 556 43.49 47.58 27.98
N ALA A 557 43.86 48.58 28.76
CA ALA A 557 44.03 49.99 28.43
C ALA A 557 44.83 50.26 27.17
#